data_06c82ab1234d1844f30163f73c885486
#
_entry.id   06c82ab1234d1844f30163f73c885486
#
_cell.length_a   1.000
_cell.length_b   1.000
_cell.length_c   1.000
_cell.angle_alpha   90.00
_cell.angle_beta   90.00
_cell.angle_gamma   90.00
#
_symmetry.space_group_name_H-M   'P 1'
#
loop_
_entity.id
_entity.type
_entity.pdbx_description
1 polymer ?
#
loop_
_entity_poly.entity_id
_entity_poly.type
_entity_poly.pdbx_seq_one_letter_code
_entity_poly.pdbx_strand_id
1 'polypeptide(L)'
;MRTRTTTGLIALSVLAFAACDDNPTDTNTLDQSINYDVAMVSADATIEDVQALRDAQHGGFFMLGREGSRTATFYDEAGAPQDAYDEVTTASIHIVMEMTRELERPNWTASVMRAREMTVTGLLGDETTRTVNGSGSEAVTRSRHADTGGLRTYEMTGMRTMENVVHAVPAETNPYPLSGTITRNMTVTVTTEANGTVTRTKEVIITFNGTQYPEMLVDGEVFAVDLAARDGERPFRGGHSGGQFGN
;
A
#
# COMPACT_ATOMS: atom_id res chain seq x y z
N MET A 1 72.65 -53.19 -10.35
CA MET A 1 71.49 -52.38 -10.68
C MET A 1 71.04 -51.59 -9.44
N ARG A 2 71.28 -50.28 -9.46
CA ARG A 2 71.02 -49.39 -8.30
C ARG A 2 69.75 -48.58 -8.58
N THR A 3 68.69 -48.80 -7.81
CA THR A 3 67.46 -48.02 -7.80
C THR A 3 67.64 -46.87 -6.85
N ARG A 4 67.49 -45.61 -7.36
CA ARG A 4 67.46 -44.39 -6.57
C ARG A 4 66.02 -44.04 -6.30
N THR A 5 65.66 -43.98 -5.06
CA THR A 5 64.35 -43.47 -4.54
C THR A 5 64.47 -41.97 -4.31
N THR A 6 63.62 -41.20 -5.01
CA THR A 6 63.53 -39.75 -4.85
C THR A 6 62.32 -39.47 -3.94
N THR A 7 62.59 -38.89 -2.79
CA THR A 7 61.53 -38.47 -1.83
C THR A 7 61.08 -37.06 -2.18
N GLY A 8 59.85 -36.92 -2.64
CA GLY A 8 59.25 -35.61 -2.91
C GLY A 8 58.54 -35.06 -1.65
N LEU A 9 58.97 -33.90 -1.23
CA LEU A 9 58.39 -33.13 -0.14
C LEU A 9 57.16 -32.38 -0.65
N ILE A 10 55.95 -32.72 -0.17
CA ILE A 10 54.72 -31.99 -0.45
C ILE A 10 54.55 -30.92 0.66
N ALA A 11 54.72 -29.65 0.27
CA ALA A 11 54.41 -28.53 1.13
C ALA A 11 52.88 -28.28 1.11
N LEU A 12 52.22 -28.52 2.23
CA LEU A 12 50.79 -28.26 2.45
C LEU A 12 50.62 -26.78 2.84
N SER A 13 50.22 -25.95 1.88
CA SER A 13 49.85 -24.55 2.11
C SER A 13 48.41 -24.50 2.68
N VAL A 14 48.29 -24.19 3.96
CA VAL A 14 47.00 -23.89 4.63
C VAL A 14 46.59 -22.48 4.22
N LEU A 15 45.65 -22.38 3.29
CA LEU A 15 44.91 -21.14 3.04
C LEU A 15 43.88 -20.92 4.18
N ALA A 16 44.23 -20.01 5.07
CA ALA A 16 43.24 -19.48 6.03
C ALA A 16 42.24 -18.60 5.25
N PHE A 17 41.07 -19.14 4.98
CA PHE A 17 39.93 -18.31 4.60
C PHE A 17 39.51 -17.54 5.84
N ALA A 18 39.79 -16.22 5.85
CA ALA A 18 39.07 -15.30 6.73
C ALA A 18 37.65 -15.30 6.23
N ALA A 19 36.77 -16.02 6.92
CA ALA A 19 35.32 -15.86 6.77
C ALA A 19 35.00 -14.43 7.27
N CYS A 20 34.75 -13.50 6.33
CA CYS A 20 33.96 -12.34 6.65
C CYS A 20 32.59 -12.87 7.06
N ASP A 21 32.29 -12.73 8.32
CA ASP A 21 31.00 -13.01 8.90
C ASP A 21 30.07 -11.85 8.50
N ASP A 22 29.75 -11.74 7.20
CA ASP A 22 28.64 -10.95 6.71
C ASP A 22 27.38 -11.70 7.15
N ASN A 23 26.85 -11.28 8.32
CA ASN A 23 25.65 -11.84 8.87
C ASN A 23 24.44 -11.40 7.99
N PRO A 24 24.00 -12.21 6.98
CA PRO A 24 22.91 -11.82 6.07
C PRO A 24 21.55 -11.81 6.75
N THR A 25 21.50 -12.22 8.02
CA THR A 25 20.24 -12.39 8.77
C THR A 25 19.64 -11.03 9.16
N ASP A 26 20.45 -10.01 9.46
CA ASP A 26 19.95 -8.74 9.98
C ASP A 26 19.33 -7.84 8.89
N THR A 27 19.89 -7.85 7.68
CA THR A 27 19.38 -7.04 6.55
C THR A 27 18.04 -7.59 6.06
N ASN A 28 17.89 -8.91 6.03
CA ASN A 28 16.68 -9.58 5.56
C ASN A 28 15.50 -9.36 6.52
N THR A 29 15.74 -9.37 7.83
CA THR A 29 14.71 -9.10 8.84
C THR A 29 14.26 -7.64 8.84
N LEU A 30 15.17 -6.69 8.57
CA LEU A 30 14.82 -5.27 8.46
C LEU A 30 13.97 -5.02 7.22
N ASP A 31 14.34 -5.55 6.04
CA ASP A 31 13.60 -5.37 4.80
C ASP A 31 12.19 -6.01 4.89
N GLN A 32 12.03 -7.18 5.49
CA GLN A 32 10.73 -7.79 5.77
C GLN A 32 9.87 -6.93 6.71
N SER A 33 10.49 -6.36 7.75
CA SER A 33 9.80 -5.44 8.65
C SER A 33 9.33 -4.16 7.93
N ILE A 34 10.14 -3.62 7.02
CA ILE A 34 9.78 -2.47 6.20
C ILE A 34 8.64 -2.84 5.24
N ASN A 35 8.70 -4.00 4.58
CA ASN A 35 7.62 -4.49 3.71
C ASN A 35 6.29 -4.59 4.46
N TYR A 36 6.30 -5.15 5.68
CA TYR A 36 5.11 -5.23 6.51
C TYR A 36 4.54 -3.85 6.87
N ASP A 37 5.38 -2.89 7.28
CA ASP A 37 4.93 -1.54 7.62
C ASP A 37 4.40 -0.78 6.39
N VAL A 38 5.02 -0.97 5.21
CA VAL A 38 4.52 -0.45 3.92
C VAL A 38 3.18 -1.10 3.56
N ALA A 39 3.07 -2.43 3.74
CA ALA A 39 1.83 -3.15 3.52
C ALA A 39 0.68 -2.62 4.39
N MET A 40 0.93 -2.37 5.70
CA MET A 40 -0.05 -1.79 6.61
C MET A 40 -0.55 -0.43 6.14
N VAL A 41 0.35 0.50 5.83
CA VAL A 41 0.00 1.85 5.35
C VAL A 41 -0.76 1.78 4.03
N SER A 42 -0.34 0.90 3.12
CA SER A 42 -0.98 0.74 1.81
C SER A 42 -2.37 0.08 1.91
N ALA A 43 -2.54 -0.88 2.82
CA ALA A 43 -3.83 -1.51 3.06
C ALA A 43 -4.84 -0.53 3.67
N ASP A 44 -4.45 0.22 4.71
CA ASP A 44 -5.29 1.26 5.32
C ASP A 44 -5.74 2.28 4.27
N ALA A 45 -4.80 2.76 3.44
CA ALA A 45 -5.11 3.69 2.36
C ALA A 45 -6.07 3.11 1.32
N THR A 46 -5.95 1.81 1.02
CA THR A 46 -6.82 1.12 0.05
C THR A 46 -8.23 0.92 0.61
N ILE A 47 -8.34 0.54 1.87
CA ILE A 47 -9.63 0.42 2.56
C ILE A 47 -10.36 1.76 2.56
N GLU A 48 -9.66 2.87 2.87
CA GLU A 48 -10.23 4.21 2.81
C GLU A 48 -10.68 4.58 1.39
N ASP A 49 -9.89 4.23 0.35
CA ASP A 49 -10.25 4.46 -1.06
C ASP A 49 -11.53 3.72 -1.44
N VAL A 50 -11.62 2.43 -1.13
CA VAL A 50 -12.79 1.60 -1.43
C VAL A 50 -14.03 2.09 -0.67
N GLN A 51 -13.90 2.48 0.59
CA GLN A 51 -15.00 3.06 1.37
C GLN A 51 -15.48 4.39 0.77
N ALA A 52 -14.56 5.29 0.40
CA ALA A 52 -14.89 6.57 -0.22
C ALA A 52 -15.65 6.39 -1.55
N LEU A 53 -15.27 5.39 -2.35
CA LEU A 53 -15.94 5.07 -3.61
C LEU A 53 -17.35 4.48 -3.39
N ARG A 54 -17.54 3.66 -2.35
CA ARG A 54 -18.86 3.14 -1.96
C ARG A 54 -19.80 4.25 -1.50
N ASP A 55 -19.32 5.13 -0.62
CA ASP A 55 -20.11 6.27 -0.12
C ASP A 55 -20.52 7.19 -1.28
N ALA A 56 -19.64 7.36 -2.28
CA ALA A 56 -19.92 8.10 -3.49
C ALA A 56 -21.08 7.49 -4.31
N GLN A 57 -21.24 6.17 -4.35
CA GLN A 57 -22.32 5.49 -5.08
C GLN A 57 -23.70 5.72 -4.48
N HIS A 58 -23.80 5.97 -3.18
CA HIS A 58 -25.06 6.22 -2.48
C HIS A 58 -25.52 7.69 -2.53
N GLY A 59 -25.06 8.48 -3.49
CA GLY A 59 -25.33 9.92 -3.56
C GLY A 59 -24.54 10.75 -2.55
N GLY A 60 -23.67 10.11 -1.78
CA GLY A 60 -22.80 10.72 -0.79
C GLY A 60 -21.54 11.37 -1.35
N PHE A 61 -21.50 11.69 -2.67
CA PHE A 61 -20.38 12.45 -3.26
C PHE A 61 -20.04 13.73 -2.48
N PHE A 62 -20.97 14.20 -1.65
CA PHE A 62 -20.87 15.45 -0.91
C PHE A 62 -20.64 15.29 0.60
N MET A 63 -20.67 14.07 1.15
CA MET A 63 -20.80 13.82 2.59
C MET A 63 -19.53 13.26 3.26
N LEU A 64 -18.33 13.45 2.71
CA LEU A 64 -17.14 13.10 3.47
C LEU A 64 -16.78 14.25 4.42
N GLY A 65 -17.37 14.24 5.60
CA GLY A 65 -17.04 15.11 6.73
C GLY A 65 -15.70 14.77 7.38
N ARG A 66 -14.63 14.61 6.57
CA ARG A 66 -13.26 14.46 7.02
C ARG A 66 -12.51 15.75 6.72
N GLU A 67 -11.53 16.06 7.55
CA GLU A 67 -10.64 17.21 7.37
C GLU A 67 -9.97 17.14 6.00
N GLY A 68 -10.27 18.10 5.12
CA GLY A 68 -9.73 18.15 3.77
C GLY A 68 -10.59 18.95 2.81
N SER A 69 -10.08 19.14 1.59
CA SER A 69 -10.79 19.77 0.48
C SER A 69 -11.20 18.72 -0.55
N ARG A 70 -12.36 18.95 -1.19
CA ARG A 70 -12.84 18.12 -2.29
C ARG A 70 -13.59 18.97 -3.28
N THR A 71 -13.27 18.78 -4.58
CA THR A 71 -14.02 19.31 -5.71
C THR A 71 -14.48 18.18 -6.61
N ALA A 72 -15.70 18.29 -7.15
CA ALA A 72 -16.23 17.39 -8.16
C ALA A 72 -16.73 18.22 -9.34
N THR A 73 -16.35 17.82 -10.55
CA THR A 73 -16.84 18.39 -11.81
C THR A 73 -17.53 17.27 -12.59
N PHE A 74 -18.73 17.55 -13.04
CA PHE A 74 -19.58 16.60 -13.76
C PHE A 74 -19.50 16.88 -15.26
N TYR A 75 -19.56 15.83 -16.06
CA TYR A 75 -19.50 15.92 -17.52
C TYR A 75 -20.58 15.05 -18.15
N ASP A 76 -21.17 15.54 -19.22
CA ASP A 76 -22.05 14.76 -20.07
C ASP A 76 -21.31 13.78 -20.99
N GLU A 77 -22.01 13.03 -21.82
CA GLU A 77 -21.44 12.07 -22.77
C GLU A 77 -20.55 12.75 -23.84
N ALA A 78 -20.82 14.01 -24.17
CA ALA A 78 -20.01 14.81 -25.12
C ALA A 78 -18.76 15.41 -24.43
N GLY A 79 -18.59 15.23 -23.12
CA GLY A 79 -17.51 15.82 -22.33
C GLY A 79 -17.73 17.29 -21.98
N ALA A 80 -18.95 17.81 -22.12
CA ALA A 80 -19.26 19.17 -21.70
C ALA A 80 -19.52 19.21 -20.17
N PRO A 81 -19.00 20.23 -19.47
CA PRO A 81 -19.20 20.36 -18.03
C PRO A 81 -20.65 20.68 -17.69
N GLN A 82 -21.11 20.12 -16.55
CA GLN A 82 -22.44 20.34 -15.98
C GLN A 82 -22.32 21.06 -14.64
N ASP A 83 -23.29 21.92 -14.33
CA ASP A 83 -23.34 22.66 -13.05
C ASP A 83 -23.62 21.76 -11.85
N ALA A 84 -24.29 20.63 -12.07
CA ALA A 84 -24.66 19.66 -11.04
C ALA A 84 -24.73 18.25 -11.62
N TYR A 85 -24.67 17.26 -10.73
CA TYR A 85 -24.94 15.86 -11.08
C TYR A 85 -26.38 15.69 -11.53
N ASP A 86 -26.57 15.03 -12.67
CA ASP A 86 -27.85 14.62 -13.21
C ASP A 86 -27.80 13.13 -13.54
N GLU A 87 -28.72 12.35 -12.98
CA GLU A 87 -28.74 10.89 -13.07
C GLU A 87 -28.88 10.35 -14.51
N VAL A 88 -29.44 11.17 -15.40
CA VAL A 88 -29.73 10.78 -16.79
C VAL A 88 -28.63 11.22 -17.74
N THR A 89 -28.01 12.36 -17.49
CA THR A 89 -27.11 13.02 -18.46
C THR A 89 -25.64 13.04 -18.03
N THR A 90 -25.34 12.81 -16.74
CA THR A 90 -23.94 12.77 -16.30
C THR A 90 -23.28 11.45 -16.69
N ALA A 91 -22.28 11.53 -17.57
CA ALA A 91 -21.51 10.36 -18.03
C ALA A 91 -20.25 10.12 -17.19
N SER A 92 -19.62 11.19 -16.69
CA SER A 92 -18.42 11.08 -15.87
C SER A 92 -18.32 12.16 -14.80
N ILE A 93 -17.53 11.87 -13.76
CA ILE A 93 -17.21 12.80 -12.68
C ILE A 93 -15.70 12.83 -12.52
N HIS A 94 -15.12 14.04 -12.52
CA HIS A 94 -13.74 14.28 -12.14
C HIS A 94 -13.69 14.79 -10.70
N ILE A 95 -12.90 14.13 -9.85
CA ILE A 95 -12.81 14.39 -8.42
C ILE A 95 -11.37 14.74 -8.08
N VAL A 96 -11.16 15.89 -7.45
CA VAL A 96 -9.89 16.28 -6.83
C VAL A 96 -10.10 16.34 -5.32
N MET A 97 -9.20 15.73 -4.57
CA MET A 97 -9.31 15.61 -3.12
C MET A 97 -7.96 15.75 -2.45
N GLU A 98 -7.91 16.53 -1.38
CA GLU A 98 -6.78 16.62 -0.47
C GLU A 98 -7.25 16.29 0.94
N MET A 99 -6.45 15.54 1.67
CA MET A 99 -6.76 15.10 3.02
C MET A 99 -5.51 15.17 3.89
N THR A 100 -5.68 15.69 5.11
CA THR A 100 -4.68 15.60 6.17
C THR A 100 -5.34 14.93 7.37
N ARG A 101 -4.63 14.01 8.00
CA ARG A 101 -5.13 13.29 9.17
C ARG A 101 -4.00 13.05 10.17
N GLU A 102 -4.28 13.36 11.43
CA GLU A 102 -3.44 13.00 12.56
C GLU A 102 -4.04 11.78 13.27
N LEU A 103 -3.22 10.78 13.55
CA LEU A 103 -3.60 9.56 14.24
C LEU A 103 -2.77 9.40 15.50
N GLU A 104 -3.45 9.21 16.61
CA GLU A 104 -2.81 8.96 17.90
C GLU A 104 -3.35 7.66 18.51
N ARG A 105 -2.46 6.77 18.87
CA ARG A 105 -2.73 5.49 19.52
C ARG A 105 -1.75 5.31 20.69
N PRO A 106 -2.02 4.43 21.67
CA PRO A 106 -1.17 4.27 22.84
C PRO A 106 0.32 4.03 22.54
N ASN A 107 0.63 3.33 21.43
CA ASN A 107 1.99 2.92 21.09
C ASN A 107 2.52 3.52 19.80
N TRP A 108 1.75 4.38 19.13
CA TRP A 108 2.18 5.02 17.89
C TRP A 108 1.38 6.27 17.54
N THR A 109 2.01 7.16 16.81
CA THR A 109 1.40 8.34 16.20
C THR A 109 1.66 8.32 14.71
N ALA A 110 0.77 8.92 13.91
CA ALA A 110 1.02 9.14 12.50
C ALA A 110 0.38 10.44 12.03
N SER A 111 1.07 11.12 11.11
CA SER A 111 0.55 12.20 10.28
C SER A 111 0.45 11.68 8.85
N VAL A 112 -0.71 11.85 8.24
CA VAL A 112 -1.01 11.35 6.89
C VAL A 112 -1.49 12.50 6.04
N MET A 113 -0.83 12.75 4.92
CA MET A 113 -1.25 13.70 3.89
C MET A 113 -1.47 12.96 2.58
N ARG A 114 -2.59 13.19 1.91
CA ARG A 114 -2.93 12.55 0.63
C ARG A 114 -3.57 13.54 -0.31
N ALA A 115 -3.10 13.55 -1.56
CA ALA A 115 -3.76 14.22 -2.67
C ALA A 115 -4.19 13.17 -3.70
N ARG A 116 -5.39 13.32 -4.25
CA ARG A 116 -5.98 12.37 -5.20
C ARG A 116 -6.71 13.11 -6.30
N GLU A 117 -6.55 12.61 -7.51
CA GLU A 117 -7.27 13.04 -8.69
C GLU A 117 -7.83 11.79 -9.37
N MET A 118 -9.15 11.72 -9.54
CA MET A 118 -9.84 10.52 -10.02
C MET A 118 -10.93 10.89 -11.01
N THR A 119 -11.14 10.02 -12.00
CA THR A 119 -12.27 10.06 -12.92
C THR A 119 -13.11 8.82 -12.74
N VAL A 120 -14.40 9.00 -12.52
CA VAL A 120 -15.42 7.95 -12.44
C VAL A 120 -16.24 7.99 -13.71
N THR A 121 -16.37 6.86 -14.39
CA THR A 121 -17.20 6.66 -15.59
C THR A 121 -18.22 5.55 -15.35
N GLY A 122 -19.17 5.37 -16.28
CA GLY A 122 -20.24 4.37 -16.11
C GLY A 122 -21.38 4.92 -15.25
N LEU A 123 -21.77 6.19 -15.48
CA LEU A 123 -22.78 6.88 -14.67
C LEU A 123 -24.12 7.05 -15.40
N LEU A 124 -24.16 6.74 -16.70
CA LEU A 124 -25.37 6.90 -17.49
C LEU A 124 -26.39 5.78 -17.23
N GLY A 125 -27.59 6.17 -16.81
CA GLY A 125 -28.79 5.36 -16.81
C GLY A 125 -28.64 3.95 -16.23
N ASP A 126 -28.78 2.93 -17.07
CA ASP A 126 -28.86 1.51 -16.68
C ASP A 126 -27.50 0.82 -16.53
N GLU A 127 -26.41 1.56 -16.42
CA GLU A 127 -25.08 0.96 -16.24
C GLU A 127 -25.01 0.22 -14.88
N THR A 128 -24.50 -1.01 -14.95
CA THR A 128 -24.40 -1.91 -13.80
C THR A 128 -23.01 -1.90 -13.14
N THR A 129 -22.10 -1.11 -13.70
CA THR A 129 -20.73 -0.97 -13.18
C THR A 129 -20.26 0.48 -13.32
N ARG A 130 -19.36 0.86 -12.42
CA ARG A 130 -18.60 2.13 -12.50
C ARG A 130 -17.12 1.83 -12.56
N THR A 131 -16.40 2.53 -13.42
CA THR A 131 -14.95 2.39 -13.55
C THR A 131 -14.26 3.64 -13.01
N VAL A 132 -13.27 3.45 -12.17
CA VAL A 132 -12.47 4.52 -11.57
C VAL A 132 -11.03 4.39 -12.05
N ASN A 133 -10.53 5.52 -12.59
CA ASN A 133 -9.12 5.71 -12.91
C ASN A 133 -8.61 6.95 -12.18
N GLY A 134 -7.33 7.00 -11.86
CA GLY A 134 -6.79 8.17 -11.20
C GLY A 134 -5.36 8.03 -10.73
N SER A 135 -4.86 9.12 -10.18
CA SER A 135 -3.52 9.21 -9.59
C SER A 135 -3.56 9.96 -8.27
N GLY A 136 -2.45 9.97 -7.57
CA GLY A 136 -2.34 10.70 -6.32
C GLY A 136 -0.95 10.64 -5.74
N SER A 137 -0.74 11.44 -4.71
CA SER A 137 0.46 11.40 -3.87
C SER A 137 0.10 11.17 -2.42
N GLU A 138 1.04 10.62 -1.68
CA GLU A 138 0.90 10.45 -0.23
C GLU A 138 2.20 10.74 0.49
N ALA A 139 2.08 11.29 1.69
CA ALA A 139 3.16 11.45 2.65
C ALA A 139 2.65 10.98 4.01
N VAL A 140 3.40 10.07 4.64
CA VAL A 140 3.07 9.51 5.95
C VAL A 140 4.29 9.59 6.83
N THR A 141 4.16 10.25 7.98
CA THR A 141 5.15 10.18 9.06
C THR A 141 4.53 9.35 10.18
N ARG A 142 5.22 8.31 10.64
CA ARG A 142 4.76 7.42 11.69
C ARG A 142 5.85 7.19 12.71
N SER A 143 5.52 7.32 13.99
CA SER A 143 6.40 6.97 15.10
C SER A 143 5.75 5.86 15.91
N ARG A 144 6.52 4.82 16.23
CA ARG A 144 6.07 3.66 16.99
C ARG A 144 7.11 3.28 18.05
N HIS A 145 6.65 3.01 19.27
CA HIS A 145 7.47 2.34 20.27
C HIS A 145 7.44 0.82 19.99
N ALA A 146 8.62 0.24 19.73
CA ALA A 146 8.74 -1.20 19.61
C ALA A 146 8.82 -1.82 21.01
N ASP A 147 8.20 -2.99 21.20
CA ASP A 147 8.15 -3.67 22.50
C ASP A 147 9.55 -4.05 23.04
N THR A 148 10.54 -4.18 22.16
CA THR A 148 11.92 -4.59 22.49
C THR A 148 13.01 -3.72 21.87
N GLY A 149 12.70 -2.61 21.21
CA GLY A 149 13.70 -1.94 20.35
C GLY A 149 13.70 -0.42 20.34
N GLY A 150 13.10 0.23 21.32
CA GLY A 150 13.06 1.70 21.38
C GLY A 150 12.12 2.32 20.35
N LEU A 151 12.33 3.62 20.07
CA LEU A 151 11.52 4.37 19.12
C LEU A 151 11.94 4.04 17.68
N ARG A 152 10.94 3.78 16.83
CA ARG A 152 11.10 3.62 15.39
C ARG A 152 10.25 4.66 14.67
N THR A 153 10.90 5.47 13.84
CA THR A 153 10.23 6.49 13.03
C THR A 153 10.29 6.11 11.56
N TYR A 154 9.18 6.30 10.86
CA TYR A 154 9.03 6.11 9.42
C TYR A 154 8.64 7.42 8.77
N GLU A 155 9.29 7.75 7.68
CA GLU A 155 8.88 8.78 6.73
C GLU A 155 8.65 8.08 5.39
N MET A 156 7.43 8.12 4.89
CA MET A 156 7.03 7.47 3.65
C MET A 156 6.45 8.52 2.71
N THR A 157 6.97 8.59 1.50
CA THR A 157 6.41 9.43 0.43
C THR A 157 6.19 8.58 -0.80
N GLY A 158 5.12 8.81 -1.53
CA GLY A 158 4.83 7.98 -2.69
C GLY A 158 3.87 8.60 -3.68
N MET A 159 3.89 8.01 -4.88
CA MET A 159 2.91 8.24 -5.93
C MET A 159 2.05 7.01 -6.08
N ARG A 160 0.77 7.23 -6.36
CA ARG A 160 -0.23 6.20 -6.57
C ARG A 160 -0.85 6.33 -7.94
N THR A 161 -1.12 5.20 -8.59
CA THR A 161 -1.95 5.09 -9.79
C THR A 161 -3.07 4.09 -9.54
N MET A 162 -4.29 4.41 -9.97
CA MET A 162 -5.46 3.54 -9.94
C MET A 162 -5.90 3.31 -11.37
N GLU A 163 -5.97 2.04 -11.80
CA GLU A 163 -6.26 1.67 -13.17
C GLU A 163 -7.42 0.69 -13.24
N ASN A 164 -8.47 1.11 -13.98
CA ASN A 164 -9.65 0.29 -14.28
C ASN A 164 -10.26 -0.41 -13.05
N VAL A 165 -10.34 0.33 -11.94
CA VAL A 165 -11.00 -0.20 -10.72
C VAL A 165 -12.50 -0.16 -10.93
N VAL A 166 -13.09 -1.35 -11.10
CA VAL A 166 -14.50 -1.53 -11.44
C VAL A 166 -15.31 -1.89 -10.20
N HIS A 167 -16.40 -1.19 -9.98
CA HIS A 167 -17.38 -1.46 -8.92
C HIS A 167 -18.73 -1.84 -9.49
N ALA A 168 -19.46 -2.74 -8.82
CA ALA A 168 -20.84 -3.05 -9.15
C ALA A 168 -21.78 -1.88 -8.78
N VAL A 169 -22.85 -1.71 -9.53
CA VAL A 169 -23.96 -0.81 -9.23
C VAL A 169 -25.27 -1.62 -9.30
N PRO A 170 -26.07 -1.64 -8.26
CA PRO A 170 -25.83 -1.00 -6.95
C PRO A 170 -24.75 -1.73 -6.13
N ALA A 171 -24.12 -1.03 -5.20
CA ALA A 171 -23.03 -1.56 -4.37
C ALA A 171 -23.41 -2.77 -3.52
N GLU A 172 -24.69 -2.94 -3.23
CA GLU A 172 -25.24 -4.09 -2.49
C GLU A 172 -25.09 -5.41 -3.27
N THR A 173 -24.98 -5.33 -4.59
CA THR A 173 -24.76 -6.52 -5.45
C THR A 173 -23.37 -7.12 -5.18
N ASN A 174 -22.36 -6.28 -5.07
CA ASN A 174 -21.03 -6.65 -4.59
C ASN A 174 -20.36 -5.41 -3.96
N PRO A 175 -20.10 -5.42 -2.64
CA PRO A 175 -19.50 -4.27 -1.96
C PRO A 175 -18.00 -4.10 -2.22
N TYR A 176 -17.37 -5.05 -2.93
CA TYR A 176 -15.93 -5.02 -3.21
C TYR A 176 -15.66 -4.75 -4.68
N PRO A 177 -14.52 -4.10 -5.03
CA PRO A 177 -14.16 -3.87 -6.41
C PRO A 177 -14.04 -5.19 -7.18
N LEU A 178 -14.67 -5.26 -8.35
CA LEU A 178 -14.74 -6.46 -9.18
C LEU A 178 -13.41 -6.78 -9.84
N SER A 179 -12.66 -5.75 -10.23
CA SER A 179 -11.38 -5.83 -10.93
C SER A 179 -10.62 -4.51 -10.85
N GLY A 180 -9.42 -4.47 -11.45
CA GLY A 180 -8.54 -3.31 -11.54
C GLY A 180 -7.37 -3.40 -10.59
N THR A 181 -6.49 -2.41 -10.67
CA THR A 181 -5.25 -2.36 -9.89
C THR A 181 -5.02 -1.01 -9.25
N ILE A 182 -4.34 -1.02 -8.11
CA ILE A 182 -3.71 0.17 -7.52
C ILE A 182 -2.22 -0.13 -7.42
N THR A 183 -1.39 0.72 -8.04
CA THR A 183 0.06 0.67 -7.92
C THR A 183 0.54 1.85 -7.09
N ARG A 184 1.48 1.62 -6.16
CA ARG A 184 2.14 2.66 -5.36
C ARG A 184 3.65 2.49 -5.47
N ASN A 185 4.34 3.59 -5.78
CA ASN A 185 5.80 3.65 -5.74
C ASN A 185 6.17 4.56 -4.57
N MET A 186 6.81 3.97 -3.54
CA MET A 186 7.05 4.62 -2.26
C MET A 186 8.53 4.69 -1.95
N THR A 187 8.97 5.82 -1.41
CA THR A 187 10.26 5.94 -0.73
C THR A 187 9.99 5.91 0.77
N VAL A 188 10.67 5.00 1.46
CA VAL A 188 10.52 4.76 2.89
C VAL A 188 11.84 5.00 3.58
N THR A 189 11.88 5.94 4.50
CA THR A 189 13.02 6.19 5.38
C THR A 189 12.66 5.74 6.78
N VAL A 190 13.44 4.81 7.31
CA VAL A 190 13.27 4.25 8.66
C VAL A 190 14.43 4.69 9.53
N THR A 191 14.15 5.26 10.69
CA THR A 191 15.15 5.60 11.70
C THR A 191 14.91 4.80 12.97
N THR A 192 15.94 4.10 13.42
CA THR A 192 15.95 3.33 14.68
C THR A 192 17.21 3.65 15.48
N GLU A 193 17.16 3.44 16.78
CA GLU A 193 18.34 3.62 17.64
C GLU A 193 19.47 2.63 17.32
N ALA A 194 19.09 1.39 16.94
CA ALA A 194 20.07 0.32 16.68
C ALA A 194 20.73 0.42 15.31
N ASN A 195 19.98 0.79 14.26
CA ASN A 195 20.44 0.73 12.87
C ASN A 195 20.63 2.11 12.22
N GLY A 196 20.39 3.20 12.97
CA GLY A 196 20.40 4.55 12.41
C GLY A 196 19.28 4.75 11.39
N THR A 197 19.60 5.45 10.30
CA THR A 197 18.63 5.79 9.24
C THR A 197 18.90 4.97 7.99
N VAL A 198 17.86 4.31 7.48
CA VAL A 198 17.89 3.48 6.27
C VAL A 198 16.77 3.91 5.33
N THR A 199 17.08 4.11 4.04
CA THR A 199 16.09 4.46 3.02
C THR A 199 15.93 3.32 2.01
N ARG A 200 14.70 3.02 1.63
CA ARG A 200 14.31 2.02 0.61
C ARG A 200 13.26 2.58 -0.32
N THR A 201 13.29 2.12 -1.56
CA THR A 201 12.16 2.29 -2.50
C THR A 201 11.36 1.00 -2.53
N LYS A 202 10.05 1.09 -2.48
CA LYS A 202 9.12 -0.03 -2.45
C LYS A 202 8.04 0.14 -3.50
N GLU A 203 7.75 -0.94 -4.23
CA GLU A 203 6.59 -1.04 -5.11
C GLU A 203 5.50 -1.84 -4.43
N VAL A 204 4.28 -1.32 -4.46
CA VAL A 204 3.08 -2.00 -3.95
C VAL A 204 2.09 -2.13 -5.10
N ILE A 205 1.63 -3.35 -5.37
CA ILE A 205 0.61 -3.63 -6.38
C ILE A 205 -0.55 -4.33 -5.70
N ILE A 206 -1.75 -3.76 -5.81
CA ILE A 206 -2.99 -4.32 -5.26
C ILE A 206 -3.89 -4.68 -6.43
N THR A 207 -4.27 -5.96 -6.54
CA THR A 207 -5.12 -6.48 -7.61
C THR A 207 -6.47 -6.88 -7.04
N PHE A 208 -7.53 -6.21 -7.49
CA PHE A 208 -8.91 -6.51 -7.09
C PHE A 208 -9.46 -7.71 -7.87
N ASN A 209 -10.31 -8.50 -7.22
CA ASN A 209 -10.80 -9.77 -7.74
C ASN A 209 -12.29 -10.03 -7.41
N GLY A 210 -13.03 -9.00 -7.05
CA GLY A 210 -14.44 -9.11 -6.67
C GLY A 210 -14.69 -9.68 -5.29
N THR A 211 -13.64 -9.89 -4.49
CA THR A 211 -13.78 -10.44 -3.13
C THR A 211 -13.32 -9.45 -2.05
N GLN A 212 -13.65 -9.78 -0.80
CA GLN A 212 -13.17 -9.06 0.38
C GLN A 212 -11.63 -9.05 0.51
N TYR A 213 -10.95 -10.01 -0.13
CA TYR A 213 -9.52 -10.27 0.05
C TYR A 213 -8.74 -10.12 -1.26
N PRO A 214 -8.52 -8.88 -1.76
CA PRO A 214 -7.61 -8.66 -2.87
C PRO A 214 -6.17 -9.02 -2.47
N GLU A 215 -5.39 -9.42 -3.48
CA GLU A 215 -3.96 -9.65 -3.33
C GLU A 215 -3.20 -8.31 -3.36
N MET A 216 -2.26 -8.16 -2.44
CA MET A 216 -1.28 -7.08 -2.45
C MET A 216 0.12 -7.67 -2.47
N LEU A 217 0.95 -7.16 -3.38
CA LEU A 217 2.38 -7.45 -3.47
C LEU A 217 3.16 -6.24 -2.96
N VAL A 218 4.15 -6.46 -2.11
CA VAL A 218 5.15 -5.45 -1.71
C VAL A 218 6.52 -6.02 -2.04
N ASP A 219 7.15 -5.51 -3.07
CA ASP A 219 8.42 -6.05 -3.62
C ASP A 219 8.37 -7.59 -3.81
N GLY A 220 7.24 -8.12 -4.26
CA GLY A 220 7.02 -9.55 -4.48
C GLY A 220 6.60 -10.36 -3.24
N GLU A 221 6.55 -9.76 -2.06
CA GLU A 221 5.96 -10.39 -0.87
C GLU A 221 4.44 -10.24 -0.89
N VAL A 222 3.70 -11.35 -0.68
CA VAL A 222 2.25 -11.42 -0.83
C VAL A 222 1.54 -11.15 0.48
N PHE A 223 0.53 -10.27 0.45
CA PHE A 223 -0.38 -9.96 1.55
C PHE A 223 -1.82 -10.08 1.07
N ALA A 224 -2.70 -10.71 1.85
CA ALA A 224 -4.14 -10.73 1.59
C ALA A 224 -4.80 -9.61 2.39
N VAL A 225 -5.16 -8.52 1.71
CA VAL A 225 -5.82 -7.37 2.36
C VAL A 225 -7.24 -7.74 2.74
N ASP A 226 -7.68 -7.34 3.93
CA ASP A 226 -9.08 -7.45 4.35
C ASP A 226 -9.78 -6.10 4.19
N LEU A 227 -10.53 -5.93 3.09
CA LEU A 227 -11.27 -4.70 2.80
C LEU A 227 -12.43 -4.42 3.77
N ALA A 228 -12.80 -5.38 4.62
CA ALA A 228 -13.81 -5.20 5.66
C ALA A 228 -13.20 -4.85 7.03
N ALA A 229 -11.87 -4.82 7.15
CA ALA A 229 -11.21 -4.44 8.39
C ALA A 229 -11.61 -3.01 8.80
N ARG A 230 -11.84 -2.83 10.10
CA ARG A 230 -12.19 -1.53 10.67
C ARG A 230 -10.94 -0.76 11.07
N ASP A 231 -11.09 0.55 11.22
CA ASP A 231 -10.03 1.42 11.72
C ASP A 231 -9.44 0.88 13.04
N GLY A 232 -8.13 0.60 13.04
CA GLY A 232 -7.39 0.04 14.17
C GLY A 232 -7.32 -1.48 14.24
N GLU A 233 -8.00 -2.23 13.35
CA GLU A 233 -7.83 -3.66 13.17
C GLU A 233 -6.64 -3.96 12.25
N ARG A 234 -6.15 -5.20 12.28
CA ARG A 234 -5.15 -5.64 11.30
C ARG A 234 -5.82 -5.79 9.93
N PRO A 235 -5.35 -5.09 8.88
CA PRO A 235 -6.00 -5.11 7.56
C PRO A 235 -5.61 -6.34 6.72
N PHE A 236 -5.25 -7.47 7.34
CA PHE A 236 -4.82 -8.68 6.63
C PHE A 236 -5.57 -9.91 7.10
N ARG A 237 -5.94 -10.76 6.14
CA ARG A 237 -6.53 -12.07 6.39
C ARG A 237 -5.48 -13.03 6.93
N GLY A 238 -5.67 -13.52 8.17
CA GLY A 238 -4.80 -14.51 8.80
C GLY A 238 -3.47 -13.93 9.27
N GLY A 239 -2.88 -14.55 10.30
CA GLY A 239 -1.53 -14.19 10.73
C GLY A 239 -0.54 -14.52 9.62
N HIS A 240 0.28 -13.56 9.27
CA HIS A 240 1.43 -13.79 8.39
C HIS A 240 2.28 -14.90 9.02
N SER A 241 2.41 -16.05 8.34
CA SER A 241 3.22 -17.18 8.81
C SER A 241 4.73 -16.96 8.62
N GLY A 242 5.14 -15.72 8.36
CA GLY A 242 6.51 -15.30 8.19
C GLY A 242 7.01 -14.47 9.37
N GLY A 243 7.63 -15.13 10.35
CA GLY A 243 8.33 -14.49 11.47
C GLY A 243 7.44 -14.22 12.68
N GLN A 244 7.76 -14.88 13.78
CA GLN A 244 7.28 -14.56 15.12
C GLN A 244 7.66 -13.10 15.47
N PHE A 245 6.74 -12.19 15.20
CA PHE A 245 6.73 -10.92 15.92
C PHE A 245 5.84 -11.16 17.14
N GLY A 246 6.49 -11.41 18.29
CA GLY A 246 5.84 -11.66 19.58
C GLY A 246 4.82 -10.57 19.90
N ASN A 247 3.78 -11.01 20.59
CA ASN A 247 2.76 -10.21 21.23
C ASN A 247 3.35 -9.13 22.12
#